data_50ac63d6598c0843ac10dadd31677784
#
_entry.id   50ac63d6598c0843ac10dadd31677784
#
_cell.length_a   1.000
_cell.length_b   1.000
_cell.length_c   1.000
_cell.angle_alpha   90.00
_cell.angle_beta   90.00
_cell.angle_gamma   90.00
#
_symmetry.space_group_name_H-M   'P 1'
#
loop_
_entity.id
_entity.type
_entity.pdbx_description
1 polymer ?
#
loop_
_entity_poly.entity_id
_entity_poly.type
_entity_poly.pdbx_seq_one_letter_code
_entity_poly.pdbx_strand_id
1 'polypeptide(L)'
;MGPFWISTPPTIPSSDGTPSSVFTPSEWVKEISVSMLRRFDLHTHSFFSKDACNSPEELIAAAVRRGLDGIAITDHDSCEAHDYLRGRELPPGFLVVPGVEVSTAEGHLLCIGATLPMMKGRPAREVLQAIKDAGGVAIPAHPFDKWRAGIRPNFLDTLDIEVLEVFNAAVTSRRYNDQALEYARRRGLKSTGASDAHHDSAVGVSTTVFEMEELTVPALLEALRKGGRPEGRYLTFREGLKKHFGNWFRIFNRRPDRNPK
;
A
#
# COMPACT_ATOMS: atom_id res chain seq x y z
N MET A 1 -15.83 9.14 -60.54
CA MET A 1 -14.48 8.98 -61.14
C MET A 1 -13.91 10.36 -61.32
N GLY A 2 -12.90 10.74 -60.56
CA GLY A 2 -12.15 11.97 -60.67
C GLY A 2 -10.76 11.75 -60.08
N PRO A 3 -9.70 12.21 -60.69
CA PRO A 3 -8.34 11.73 -60.47
C PRO A 3 -7.65 12.36 -59.26
N PHE A 4 -6.88 11.53 -58.58
CA PHE A 4 -5.92 11.88 -57.54
C PHE A 4 -4.80 12.76 -58.10
N TRP A 5 -4.56 13.93 -57.48
CA TRP A 5 -3.36 14.75 -57.73
C TRP A 5 -2.27 14.32 -56.76
N ILE A 6 -1.19 13.75 -57.29
CA ILE A 6 0.08 13.53 -56.59
C ILE A 6 0.89 14.80 -56.73
N SER A 7 1.07 15.56 -55.66
CA SER A 7 2.01 16.68 -55.63
C SER A 7 3.43 16.17 -55.33
N THR A 8 4.33 16.48 -56.25
CA THR A 8 5.78 16.28 -56.11
C THR A 8 6.34 17.18 -55.00
N PRO A 9 7.30 16.69 -54.20
CA PRO A 9 7.95 17.53 -53.19
C PRO A 9 8.93 18.52 -53.85
N PRO A 10 9.18 19.69 -53.24
CA PRO A 10 10.10 20.70 -53.77
C PRO A 10 11.54 20.24 -53.66
N THR A 11 12.31 20.48 -54.71
CA THR A 11 13.77 20.32 -54.82
C THR A 11 14.48 21.35 -53.95
N ILE A 12 15.35 20.89 -53.05
CA ILE A 12 16.24 21.70 -52.22
C ILE A 12 17.56 21.92 -52.98
N PRO A 13 18.08 23.14 -53.04
CA PRO A 13 19.38 23.41 -53.69
C PRO A 13 20.54 22.97 -52.78
N SER A 14 21.55 22.35 -53.37
CA SER A 14 22.83 21.98 -52.78
C SER A 14 23.65 23.21 -52.40
N SER A 15 23.95 23.38 -51.10
CA SER A 15 25.06 24.22 -50.66
C SER A 15 25.97 23.39 -49.77
N ASP A 16 27.25 23.33 -50.16
CA ASP A 16 28.32 22.62 -49.50
C ASP A 16 28.53 23.12 -48.08
N GLY A 17 28.24 22.25 -47.12
CA GLY A 17 28.50 22.46 -45.70
C GLY A 17 28.18 21.21 -44.96
N THR A 18 29.15 20.34 -44.75
CA THR A 18 29.04 19.15 -43.92
C THR A 18 28.70 19.49 -42.47
N PRO A 19 27.58 19.06 -41.90
CA PRO A 19 27.45 18.81 -40.49
C PRO A 19 27.60 17.29 -40.25
N SER A 20 28.75 16.92 -39.73
CA SER A 20 28.98 15.61 -39.12
C SER A 20 28.20 15.53 -37.83
N SER A 21 26.98 15.07 -37.90
CA SER A 21 26.28 14.42 -36.80
C SER A 21 25.32 13.41 -37.39
N VAL A 22 25.83 12.20 -37.56
CA VAL A 22 25.00 11.03 -37.83
C VAL A 22 24.27 10.76 -36.55
N PHE A 23 23.02 11.18 -36.43
CA PHE A 23 22.12 10.76 -35.35
C PHE A 23 21.94 9.25 -35.45
N THR A 24 22.40 8.53 -34.46
CA THR A 24 22.19 7.08 -34.38
C THR A 24 20.74 6.79 -34.03
N PRO A 25 20.11 5.73 -34.57
CA PRO A 25 18.74 5.34 -34.25
C PRO A 25 18.50 5.04 -32.76
N SER A 26 19.55 4.91 -31.95
CA SER A 26 19.47 4.65 -30.53
C SER A 26 19.05 5.86 -29.67
N GLU A 27 19.03 7.07 -30.21
CA GLU A 27 18.64 8.28 -29.45
C GLU A 27 17.13 8.57 -29.45
N TRP A 28 16.34 7.78 -30.19
CA TRP A 28 14.89 7.97 -30.30
C TRP A 28 14.06 7.05 -29.41
N VAL A 29 14.68 6.09 -28.75
CA VAL A 29 14.00 5.25 -27.77
C VAL A 29 14.18 5.88 -26.38
N LYS A 30 13.63 7.06 -26.14
CA LYS A 30 13.11 7.35 -24.82
C LYS A 30 11.94 6.39 -24.63
N GLU A 31 12.15 5.34 -23.82
CA GLU A 31 11.03 4.57 -23.30
C GLU A 31 9.98 5.57 -22.83
N ILE A 32 8.84 5.59 -23.51
CA ILE A 32 7.68 6.33 -23.03
C ILE A 32 7.22 5.50 -21.85
N SER A 33 7.70 5.84 -20.67
CA SER A 33 7.22 5.26 -19.42
C SER A 33 5.76 5.64 -19.28
N VAL A 34 4.88 4.65 -19.45
CA VAL A 34 3.44 4.84 -19.32
C VAL A 34 3.10 4.65 -17.86
N SER A 35 2.89 5.75 -17.18
CA SER A 35 2.33 5.72 -15.81
C SER A 35 0.94 5.09 -15.84
N MET A 36 0.71 4.13 -14.95
CA MET A 36 -0.55 3.40 -14.80
C MET A 36 -1.13 3.65 -13.41
N LEU A 37 -2.46 3.72 -13.34
CA LEU A 37 -3.15 3.74 -12.05
C LEU A 37 -3.09 2.35 -11.42
N ARG A 38 -2.50 2.24 -10.23
CA ARG A 38 -2.35 1.01 -9.46
C ARG A 38 -3.08 1.11 -8.14
N ARG A 39 -3.77 0.05 -7.77
CA ARG A 39 -4.64 0.00 -6.59
C ARG A 39 -4.10 -0.97 -5.55
N PHE A 40 -3.85 -0.45 -4.35
CA PHE A 40 -3.30 -1.22 -3.24
C PHE A 40 -4.19 -1.14 -1.99
N ASP A 41 -4.31 -2.26 -1.27
CA ASP A 41 -4.76 -2.27 0.12
C ASP A 41 -3.51 -2.38 1.02
N LEU A 42 -3.20 -1.29 1.71
CA LEU A 42 -1.93 -1.15 2.45
C LEU A 42 -2.02 -1.55 3.92
N HIS A 43 -3.16 -2.12 4.36
CA HIS A 43 -3.37 -2.49 5.75
C HIS A 43 -4.25 -3.75 5.80
N THR A 44 -3.60 -4.90 5.91
CA THR A 44 -4.28 -6.22 5.99
C THR A 44 -3.56 -7.14 6.97
N HIS A 45 -4.32 -8.03 7.60
CA HIS A 45 -3.85 -8.95 8.62
C HIS A 45 -4.10 -10.40 8.24
N SER A 46 -3.06 -11.22 8.40
CA SER A 46 -3.12 -12.66 8.21
C SER A 46 -3.22 -13.39 9.55
N PHE A 47 -3.25 -14.73 9.51
CA PHE A 47 -3.27 -15.55 10.72
C PHE A 47 -2.02 -15.41 11.59
N PHE A 48 -0.98 -14.71 11.15
CA PHE A 48 0.16 -14.35 11.99
C PHE A 48 -0.17 -13.23 12.99
N SER A 49 -1.21 -12.45 12.71
CA SER A 49 -1.87 -11.61 13.72
C SER A 49 -2.74 -12.42 14.65
N LYS A 50 -2.89 -11.96 15.91
CA LYS A 50 -3.72 -12.67 16.92
C LYS A 50 -5.21 -12.64 16.62
N ASP A 51 -5.65 -11.67 15.85
CA ASP A 51 -7.05 -11.30 15.61
C ASP A 51 -7.48 -11.44 14.15
N ALA A 52 -6.66 -12.06 13.30
CA ALA A 52 -7.02 -12.41 11.94
C ALA A 52 -6.90 -13.92 11.68
N CYS A 53 -7.59 -14.46 10.68
CA CYS A 53 -7.75 -15.92 10.52
C CYS A 53 -7.32 -16.44 9.16
N ASN A 54 -7.22 -15.62 8.13
CA ASN A 54 -6.88 -16.04 6.78
C ASN A 54 -5.37 -16.22 6.60
N SER A 55 -4.98 -17.16 5.74
CA SER A 55 -3.59 -17.29 5.31
C SER A 55 -3.18 -16.11 4.42
N PRO A 56 -1.88 -15.82 4.30
CA PRO A 56 -1.39 -14.82 3.35
C PRO A 56 -1.89 -15.09 1.93
N GLU A 57 -1.95 -16.35 1.49
CA GLU A 57 -2.43 -16.74 0.15
C GLU A 57 -3.94 -16.45 -0.02
N GLU A 58 -4.76 -16.66 1.01
CA GLU A 58 -6.18 -16.33 0.97
C GLU A 58 -6.41 -14.82 0.84
N LEU A 59 -5.60 -14.00 1.52
CA LEU A 59 -5.63 -12.54 1.38
C LEU A 59 -5.20 -12.10 -0.02
N ILE A 60 -4.10 -12.67 -0.55
CA ILE A 60 -3.64 -12.43 -1.93
C ILE A 60 -4.73 -12.81 -2.93
N ALA A 61 -5.31 -14.00 -2.81
CA ALA A 61 -6.38 -14.45 -3.69
C ALA A 61 -7.62 -13.54 -3.62
N ALA A 62 -7.96 -13.03 -2.44
CA ALA A 62 -9.05 -12.07 -2.26
C ALA A 62 -8.76 -10.73 -2.95
N ALA A 63 -7.53 -10.22 -2.83
CA ALA A 63 -7.09 -9.00 -3.49
C ALA A 63 -7.12 -9.12 -5.02
N VAL A 64 -6.59 -10.22 -5.56
CA VAL A 64 -6.62 -10.51 -7.01
C VAL A 64 -8.06 -10.58 -7.53
N ARG A 65 -8.96 -11.28 -6.83
CA ARG A 65 -10.39 -11.33 -7.21
C ARG A 65 -11.06 -9.96 -7.24
N ARG A 66 -10.54 -8.99 -6.50
CA ARG A 66 -11.04 -7.60 -6.48
C ARG A 66 -10.31 -6.66 -7.44
N GLY A 67 -9.39 -7.19 -8.24
CA GLY A 67 -8.65 -6.42 -9.22
C GLY A 67 -7.66 -5.44 -8.59
N LEU A 68 -7.08 -5.77 -7.43
CA LEU A 68 -5.99 -5.02 -6.86
C LEU A 68 -4.67 -5.39 -7.55
N ASP A 69 -3.76 -4.43 -7.62
CA ASP A 69 -2.39 -4.63 -8.11
C ASP A 69 -1.45 -5.14 -7.01
N GLY A 70 -1.84 -4.97 -5.74
CA GLY A 70 -1.09 -5.50 -4.62
C GLY A 70 -1.73 -5.25 -3.26
N ILE A 71 -1.13 -5.87 -2.23
CA ILE A 71 -1.48 -5.66 -0.82
C ILE A 71 -0.23 -5.52 0.03
N ALA A 72 -0.31 -4.77 1.12
CA ALA A 72 0.64 -4.89 2.21
C ALA A 72 0.06 -5.83 3.29
N ILE A 73 0.84 -6.84 3.68
CA ILE A 73 0.51 -7.67 4.84
C ILE A 73 1.20 -7.03 6.04
N THR A 74 0.41 -6.51 6.96
CA THR A 74 0.87 -5.69 8.08
C THR A 74 0.42 -6.30 9.41
N ASP A 75 0.74 -7.57 9.61
CA ASP A 75 0.37 -8.29 10.84
C ASP A 75 0.84 -7.56 12.10
N HIS A 76 0.04 -7.61 13.16
CA HIS A 76 0.38 -6.98 14.44
C HIS A 76 1.67 -7.55 15.01
N ASP A 77 2.67 -6.68 15.16
CA ASP A 77 3.96 -6.98 15.80
C ASP A 77 4.68 -8.22 15.22
N SER A 78 4.40 -8.60 13.96
CA SER A 78 4.96 -9.81 13.33
C SER A 78 5.25 -9.58 11.85
N CYS A 79 6.43 -10.04 11.41
CA CYS A 79 6.81 -10.11 10.00
C CYS A 79 6.82 -11.55 9.46
N GLU A 80 6.32 -12.52 10.23
CA GLU A 80 6.36 -13.96 9.90
C GLU A 80 5.64 -14.29 8.57
N ALA A 81 4.61 -13.51 8.18
CA ALA A 81 3.92 -13.67 6.90
C ALA A 81 4.88 -13.54 5.70
N HIS A 82 5.86 -12.64 5.80
CA HIS A 82 6.83 -12.41 4.72
C HIS A 82 7.86 -13.53 4.63
N ASP A 83 8.29 -14.07 5.76
CA ASP A 83 9.15 -15.26 5.79
C ASP A 83 8.40 -16.49 5.27
N TYR A 84 7.13 -16.64 5.63
CA TYR A 84 6.25 -17.69 5.16
C TYR A 84 6.04 -17.67 3.65
N LEU A 85 5.93 -16.47 3.05
CA LEU A 85 5.76 -16.30 1.59
C LEU A 85 7.08 -16.40 0.80
N ARG A 86 8.23 -16.42 1.48
CA ARG A 86 9.54 -16.45 0.81
C ARG A 86 9.70 -17.70 -0.06
N GLY A 87 9.96 -17.48 -1.34
CA GLY A 87 10.13 -18.56 -2.32
C GLY A 87 8.82 -19.20 -2.80
N ARG A 88 7.66 -18.69 -2.37
CA ARG A 88 6.36 -19.10 -2.92
C ARG A 88 6.06 -18.36 -4.22
N GLU A 89 5.41 -19.05 -5.13
CA GLU A 89 4.95 -18.42 -6.37
C GLU A 89 3.78 -17.48 -6.10
N LEU A 90 3.92 -16.24 -6.54
CA LEU A 90 2.90 -15.20 -6.43
C LEU A 90 2.17 -15.04 -7.76
N PRO A 91 0.91 -14.56 -7.77
CA PRO A 91 0.18 -14.28 -9.00
C PRO A 91 0.95 -13.32 -9.91
N PRO A 92 1.06 -13.58 -11.22
CA PRO A 92 1.72 -12.68 -12.15
C PRO A 92 1.11 -11.27 -12.11
N GLY A 93 1.95 -10.24 -12.11
CA GLY A 93 1.50 -8.84 -12.08
C GLY A 93 0.84 -8.42 -10.77
N PHE A 94 1.15 -9.09 -9.66
CA PHE A 94 0.67 -8.75 -8.32
C PHE A 94 1.84 -8.51 -7.36
N LEU A 95 1.77 -7.43 -6.56
CA LEU A 95 2.80 -7.05 -5.61
C LEU A 95 2.38 -7.34 -4.17
N VAL A 96 3.12 -8.19 -3.48
CA VAL A 96 3.03 -8.31 -2.01
C VAL A 96 4.05 -7.38 -1.39
N VAL A 97 3.56 -6.38 -0.67
CA VAL A 97 4.38 -5.35 -0.05
C VAL A 97 4.75 -5.79 1.37
N PRO A 98 6.03 -5.86 1.72
CA PRO A 98 6.43 -6.15 3.09
C PRO A 98 5.97 -5.03 4.02
N GLY A 99 5.54 -5.41 5.23
CA GLY A 99 5.11 -4.45 6.24
C GLY A 99 4.83 -5.10 7.58
N VAL A 100 4.53 -4.27 8.56
CA VAL A 100 4.12 -4.67 9.91
C VAL A 100 3.33 -3.53 10.55
N GLU A 101 2.30 -3.84 11.32
CA GLU A 101 1.65 -2.87 12.20
C GLU A 101 2.24 -3.01 13.60
N VAL A 102 3.07 -2.04 13.99
CA VAL A 102 3.71 -2.02 15.29
C VAL A 102 2.78 -1.41 16.34
N SER A 103 2.49 -2.16 17.39
CA SER A 103 1.81 -1.67 18.59
C SER A 103 2.80 -0.86 19.43
N THR A 104 2.96 0.45 19.14
CA THR A 104 3.85 1.34 19.89
C THR A 104 3.25 1.74 21.25
N ALA A 105 4.02 2.43 22.09
CA ALA A 105 3.53 2.94 23.37
C ALA A 105 2.37 3.93 23.22
N GLU A 106 2.33 4.69 22.11
CA GLU A 106 1.35 5.76 21.87
C GLU A 106 0.24 5.37 20.90
N GLY A 107 0.36 4.23 20.23
CA GLY A 107 -0.64 3.71 19.30
C GLY A 107 -0.02 2.98 18.12
N HIS A 108 -0.84 2.62 17.14
CA HIS A 108 -0.42 1.78 16.03
C HIS A 108 0.29 2.59 14.92
N LEU A 109 1.41 2.05 14.44
CA LEU A 109 2.21 2.62 13.38
C LEU A 109 2.53 1.53 12.35
N LEU A 110 2.08 1.74 11.11
CA LEU A 110 2.43 0.87 9.98
C LEU A 110 3.86 1.17 9.51
N CYS A 111 4.61 0.12 9.27
CA CYS A 111 5.79 0.13 8.42
C CYS A 111 5.38 -0.43 7.05
N ILE A 112 5.57 0.31 5.98
CA ILE A 112 5.29 -0.13 4.61
C ILE A 112 6.59 -0.19 3.82
N GLY A 113 6.82 -1.30 3.13
CA GLY A 113 7.95 -1.53 2.24
C GLY A 113 9.19 -2.13 2.92
N ALA A 114 9.14 -2.37 4.23
CA ALA A 114 10.23 -3.01 4.96
C ALA A 114 9.68 -3.92 6.07
N THR A 115 10.52 -4.81 6.58
CA THR A 115 10.27 -5.59 7.79
C THR A 115 11.10 -5.03 8.94
N LEU A 116 10.59 -5.19 10.16
CA LEU A 116 11.25 -4.72 11.38
C LEU A 116 11.47 -5.87 12.36
N PRO A 117 12.47 -5.78 13.24
CA PRO A 117 12.54 -6.64 14.41
C PRO A 117 11.33 -6.38 15.32
N MET A 118 11.13 -7.23 16.34
CA MET A 118 10.08 -7.03 17.33
C MET A 118 10.26 -5.67 18.05
N MET A 119 9.31 -4.76 17.84
CA MET A 119 9.34 -3.40 18.42
C MET A 119 8.09 -3.05 19.24
N LYS A 120 7.29 -4.06 19.60
CA LYS A 120 6.09 -3.88 20.41
C LYS A 120 6.36 -3.09 21.69
N GLY A 121 5.52 -2.09 21.97
CA GLY A 121 5.60 -1.25 23.17
C GLY A 121 6.73 -0.24 23.18
N ARG A 122 7.55 -0.17 22.11
CA ARG A 122 8.57 0.88 21.99
C ARG A 122 7.91 2.24 21.72
N PRO A 123 8.54 3.36 22.10
CA PRO A 123 8.05 4.67 21.73
C PRO A 123 7.88 4.82 20.21
N ALA A 124 6.79 5.44 19.77
CA ALA A 124 6.50 5.60 18.34
C ALA A 124 7.61 6.37 17.59
N ARG A 125 8.34 7.27 18.26
CA ARG A 125 9.51 7.95 17.66
C ARG A 125 10.65 7.01 17.34
N GLU A 126 10.92 6.02 18.20
CA GLU A 126 11.95 5.01 17.96
C GLU A 126 11.54 4.09 16.80
N VAL A 127 10.26 3.68 16.78
CA VAL A 127 9.72 2.85 15.69
C VAL A 127 9.75 3.62 14.36
N LEU A 128 9.36 4.90 14.36
CA LEU A 128 9.45 5.77 13.20
C LEU A 128 10.88 5.86 12.65
N GLN A 129 11.87 6.03 13.52
CA GLN A 129 13.27 6.06 13.10
C GLN A 129 13.71 4.72 12.52
N ALA A 130 13.36 3.61 13.16
CA ALA A 130 13.68 2.27 12.67
C ALA A 130 13.06 1.99 11.29
N ILE A 131 11.82 2.47 11.04
CA ILE A 131 11.17 2.38 9.71
C ILE A 131 11.97 3.16 8.67
N LYS A 132 12.38 4.39 8.99
CA LYS A 132 13.20 5.23 8.09
C LYS A 132 14.54 4.58 7.79
N ASP A 133 15.21 4.06 8.80
CA ASP A 133 16.51 3.38 8.67
C ASP A 133 16.40 2.09 7.82
N ALA A 134 15.26 1.40 7.88
CA ALA A 134 14.96 0.25 7.04
C ALA A 134 14.52 0.63 5.61
N GLY A 135 14.43 1.93 5.28
CA GLY A 135 14.00 2.43 3.96
C GLY A 135 12.49 2.40 3.73
N GLY A 136 11.70 2.05 4.72
CA GLY A 136 10.24 2.01 4.66
C GLY A 136 9.57 3.39 4.77
N VAL A 137 8.25 3.38 4.67
CA VAL A 137 7.38 4.55 4.95
C VAL A 137 6.53 4.25 6.17
N ALA A 138 6.56 5.18 7.14
CA ALA A 138 5.76 5.09 8.35
C ALA A 138 4.38 5.74 8.13
N ILE A 139 3.31 5.03 8.50
CA ILE A 139 1.93 5.53 8.37
C ILE A 139 1.21 5.28 9.69
N PRO A 140 0.85 6.31 10.48
CA PRO A 140 -0.02 6.14 11.64
C PRO A 140 -1.36 5.53 11.20
N ALA A 141 -1.67 4.35 11.78
CA ALA A 141 -2.86 3.58 11.45
C ALA A 141 -4.09 4.15 12.16
N HIS A 142 -5.25 4.20 11.44
CA HIS A 142 -6.56 4.64 11.98
C HIS A 142 -6.43 5.70 13.08
N PRO A 143 -5.73 6.84 12.80
CA PRO A 143 -5.47 7.85 13.82
C PRO A 143 -6.78 8.38 14.41
N PHE A 144 -6.73 8.85 15.66
CA PHE A 144 -7.89 9.32 16.44
C PHE A 144 -8.85 8.22 16.93
N ASP A 145 -8.84 7.00 16.35
CA ASP A 145 -9.69 5.92 16.85
C ASP A 145 -9.12 5.33 18.15
N LYS A 146 -9.56 5.93 19.26
CA LYS A 146 -9.10 5.54 20.61
C LYS A 146 -9.44 4.09 21.01
N TRP A 147 -10.42 3.48 20.34
CA TRP A 147 -10.83 2.11 20.59
C TRP A 147 -9.97 1.08 19.86
N ARG A 148 -9.19 1.56 18.89
CA ARG A 148 -8.30 0.75 18.09
C ARG A 148 -6.83 1.18 18.21
N ALA A 149 -6.47 1.80 19.34
CA ALA A 149 -5.12 2.29 19.60
C ALA A 149 -4.58 3.26 18.52
N GLY A 150 -5.44 4.12 17.97
CA GLY A 150 -5.01 5.22 17.09
C GLY A 150 -4.17 6.23 17.86
N ILE A 151 -3.06 6.67 17.27
CA ILE A 151 -2.19 7.69 17.86
C ILE A 151 -2.97 9.01 17.98
N ARG A 152 -2.90 9.63 19.16
CA ARG A 152 -3.65 10.86 19.46
C ARG A 152 -3.03 12.09 18.80
N PRO A 153 -3.83 13.16 18.51
CA PRO A 153 -3.38 14.34 17.79
C PRO A 153 -2.15 15.02 18.39
N ASN A 154 -2.17 15.25 19.70
CA ASN A 154 -1.08 15.91 20.42
C ASN A 154 0.25 15.15 20.33
N PHE A 155 0.20 13.85 20.13
CA PHE A 155 1.38 13.04 19.91
C PHE A 155 1.78 13.00 18.43
N LEU A 156 0.81 12.90 17.52
CA LEU A 156 1.06 13.01 16.08
C LEU A 156 1.78 14.30 15.70
N ASP A 157 1.47 15.40 16.39
CA ASP A 157 2.14 16.70 16.19
C ASP A 157 3.64 16.67 16.48
N THR A 158 4.09 15.68 17.24
CA THR A 158 5.50 15.50 17.61
C THR A 158 6.27 14.54 16.71
N LEU A 159 5.58 13.86 15.79
CA LEU A 159 6.17 12.89 14.86
C LEU A 159 6.47 13.57 13.52
N ASP A 160 7.65 13.27 12.99
CA ASP A 160 8.07 13.66 11.64
C ASP A 160 7.60 12.62 10.63
N ILE A 161 6.28 12.67 10.34
CA ILE A 161 5.59 11.79 9.39
C ILE A 161 5.25 12.54 8.10
N GLU A 162 5.23 11.80 6.98
CA GLU A 162 4.88 12.33 5.66
C GLU A 162 3.50 11.87 5.18
N VAL A 163 3.05 10.72 5.69
CA VAL A 163 1.84 10.02 5.23
C VAL A 163 0.96 9.70 6.42
N LEU A 164 -0.36 9.76 6.23
CA LEU A 164 -1.36 9.42 7.24
C LEU A 164 -2.45 8.54 6.64
N GLU A 165 -2.90 7.51 7.35
CA GLU A 165 -4.10 6.77 6.99
C GLU A 165 -5.33 7.60 7.31
N VAL A 166 -5.92 8.23 6.27
CA VAL A 166 -7.08 9.11 6.43
C VAL A 166 -8.41 8.39 6.25
N PHE A 167 -8.38 7.21 5.65
CA PHE A 167 -9.57 6.38 5.47
C PHE A 167 -9.27 4.92 5.83
N ASN A 168 -9.69 4.50 6.99
CA ASN A 168 -9.68 3.11 7.41
C ASN A 168 -11.13 2.58 7.38
N ALA A 169 -11.39 1.48 6.65
CA ALA A 169 -12.75 0.94 6.49
C ALA A 169 -13.32 0.34 7.78
N ALA A 170 -12.46 -0.02 8.72
CA ALA A 170 -12.81 -0.72 9.97
C ALA A 170 -12.87 0.17 11.21
N VAL A 171 -12.80 1.51 11.06
CA VAL A 171 -12.90 2.44 12.19
C VAL A 171 -14.21 2.27 12.97
N THR A 172 -14.15 2.48 14.26
CA THR A 172 -15.33 2.37 15.15
C THR A 172 -16.32 3.51 14.95
N SER A 173 -15.88 4.64 14.41
CA SER A 173 -16.72 5.77 14.03
C SER A 173 -16.16 6.48 12.81
N ARG A 174 -17.03 6.81 11.84
CA ARG A 174 -16.67 7.58 10.63
C ARG A 174 -16.01 8.91 10.95
N ARG A 175 -16.39 9.53 12.09
CA ARG A 175 -15.80 10.77 12.58
C ARG A 175 -14.26 10.71 12.68
N TYR A 176 -13.69 9.54 12.95
CA TYR A 176 -12.23 9.42 13.06
C TYR A 176 -11.55 9.59 11.69
N ASN A 177 -12.13 9.06 10.62
CA ASN A 177 -11.65 9.31 9.26
C ASN A 177 -11.81 10.78 8.87
N ASP A 178 -12.94 11.42 9.22
CA ASP A 178 -13.14 12.84 8.95
C ASP A 178 -12.08 13.69 9.66
N GLN A 179 -11.78 13.38 10.92
CA GLN A 179 -10.72 14.03 11.70
C GLN A 179 -9.32 13.79 11.11
N ALA A 180 -9.04 12.56 10.66
CA ALA A 180 -7.77 12.20 10.05
C ALA A 180 -7.55 12.96 8.73
N LEU A 181 -8.57 13.04 7.88
CA LEU A 181 -8.53 13.79 6.62
C LEU A 181 -8.30 15.28 6.86
N GLU A 182 -9.01 15.88 7.80
CA GLU A 182 -8.83 17.29 8.16
C GLU A 182 -7.43 17.56 8.72
N TYR A 183 -6.96 16.68 9.59
CA TYR A 183 -5.62 16.76 10.14
C TYR A 183 -4.55 16.68 9.04
N ALA A 184 -4.66 15.70 8.12
CA ALA A 184 -3.72 15.54 7.03
C ALA A 184 -3.68 16.79 6.13
N ARG A 185 -4.85 17.36 5.79
CA ARG A 185 -4.94 18.60 5.00
C ARG A 185 -4.24 19.77 5.69
N ARG A 186 -4.51 19.97 6.98
CA ARG A 186 -3.89 21.05 7.76
C ARG A 186 -2.38 20.93 7.88
N ARG A 187 -1.87 19.69 7.95
CA ARG A 187 -0.44 19.41 8.10
C ARG A 187 0.28 19.19 6.76
N GLY A 188 -0.43 19.22 5.64
CA GLY A 188 0.14 18.93 4.31
C GLY A 188 0.62 17.49 4.13
N LEU A 189 0.07 16.53 4.92
CA LEU A 189 0.43 15.13 4.85
C LEU A 189 -0.20 14.45 3.63
N LYS A 190 0.47 13.46 3.09
CA LYS A 190 -0.07 12.57 2.07
C LYS A 190 -1.08 11.61 2.69
N SER A 191 -2.06 11.20 1.89
CA SER A 191 -3.21 10.42 2.36
C SER A 191 -3.18 9.00 1.84
N THR A 192 -3.51 8.03 2.71
CA THR A 192 -3.81 6.66 2.32
C THR A 192 -5.18 6.24 2.81
N GLY A 193 -5.74 5.22 2.13
CA GLY A 193 -6.92 4.49 2.58
C GLY A 193 -6.65 3.00 2.51
N ALA A 194 -7.16 2.26 3.49
CA ALA A 194 -7.00 0.83 3.57
C ALA A 194 -8.19 0.14 4.24
N SER A 195 -8.27 -1.18 4.07
CA SER A 195 -9.40 -1.96 4.61
C SER A 195 -9.25 -2.29 6.07
N ASP A 196 -8.01 -2.47 6.54
CA ASP A 196 -7.68 -3.04 7.85
C ASP A 196 -8.36 -4.41 8.00
N ALA A 197 -8.21 -5.22 6.94
CA ALA A 197 -8.90 -6.48 6.80
C ALA A 197 -8.32 -7.53 7.74
N HIS A 198 -9.19 -8.13 8.57
CA HIS A 198 -8.89 -9.28 9.41
C HIS A 198 -9.56 -10.56 8.88
N HIS A 199 -10.23 -10.44 7.73
CA HIS A 199 -10.90 -11.52 7.01
C HIS A 199 -10.85 -11.23 5.51
N ASP A 200 -10.73 -12.27 4.67
CA ASP A 200 -10.62 -12.17 3.21
C ASP A 200 -11.74 -11.34 2.56
N SER A 201 -12.96 -11.43 3.10
CA SER A 201 -14.11 -10.68 2.60
C SER A 201 -13.99 -9.15 2.78
N ALA A 202 -13.09 -8.67 3.63
CA ALA A 202 -12.85 -7.26 3.86
C ALA A 202 -11.69 -6.69 3.02
N VAL A 203 -10.77 -7.54 2.53
CA VAL A 203 -9.64 -7.12 1.69
C VAL A 203 -10.11 -6.27 0.52
N GLY A 204 -9.52 -5.11 0.32
CA GLY A 204 -9.83 -4.22 -0.80
C GLY A 204 -11.17 -3.49 -0.75
N VAL A 205 -11.89 -3.49 0.39
CA VAL A 205 -13.08 -2.65 0.55
C VAL A 205 -12.73 -1.16 0.64
N SER A 206 -11.50 -0.86 1.02
CA SER A 206 -10.83 0.42 0.90
C SER A 206 -9.40 0.21 0.43
N THR A 207 -8.92 1.11 -0.39
CA THR A 207 -7.63 1.02 -1.08
C THR A 207 -7.05 2.41 -1.27
N THR A 208 -5.78 2.47 -1.66
CA THR A 208 -5.15 3.67 -2.18
C THR A 208 -4.78 3.47 -3.65
N VAL A 209 -5.12 4.41 -4.49
CA VAL A 209 -4.75 4.44 -5.91
C VAL A 209 -3.54 5.33 -6.09
N PHE A 210 -2.54 4.80 -6.77
CA PHE A 210 -1.30 5.49 -7.11
C PHE A 210 -1.09 5.52 -8.61
N GLU A 211 -0.44 6.56 -9.08
CA GLU A 211 0.11 6.63 -10.42
C GLU A 211 1.55 6.12 -10.36
N MET A 212 1.81 4.99 -11.04
CA MET A 212 3.09 4.28 -10.97
C MET A 212 3.49 3.77 -12.36
N GLU A 213 4.78 3.81 -12.64
CA GLU A 213 5.35 3.27 -13.87
C GLU A 213 5.64 1.77 -13.73
N GLU A 214 6.24 1.39 -12.60
CA GLU A 214 6.63 0.01 -12.31
C GLU A 214 5.86 -0.54 -11.10
N LEU A 215 5.57 -1.83 -11.15
CA LEU A 215 4.94 -2.56 -10.03
C LEU A 215 6.02 -3.16 -9.13
N THR A 216 6.73 -2.29 -8.41
CA THR A 216 7.82 -2.65 -7.47
C THR A 216 7.65 -1.96 -6.13
N VAL A 217 8.26 -2.51 -5.07
CA VAL A 217 8.23 -1.89 -3.74
C VAL A 217 8.88 -0.49 -3.76
N PRO A 218 10.07 -0.28 -4.37
CA PRO A 218 10.64 1.06 -4.44
C PRO A 218 9.74 2.09 -5.15
N ALA A 219 9.11 1.71 -6.27
CA ALA A 219 8.19 2.59 -6.99
C ALA A 219 6.95 2.93 -6.14
N LEU A 220 6.40 1.96 -5.40
CA LEU A 220 5.30 2.19 -4.47
C LEU A 220 5.68 3.16 -3.35
N LEU A 221 6.88 3.01 -2.75
CA LEU A 221 7.34 3.91 -1.69
C LEU A 221 7.54 5.35 -2.20
N GLU A 222 8.00 5.50 -3.44
CA GLU A 222 8.07 6.81 -4.09
C GLU A 222 6.67 7.40 -4.34
N ALA A 223 5.73 6.57 -4.84
CA ALA A 223 4.35 6.98 -5.05
C ALA A 223 3.66 7.37 -3.72
N LEU A 224 3.92 6.66 -2.62
CA LEU A 224 3.44 7.01 -1.28
C LEU A 224 3.91 8.41 -0.85
N ARG A 225 5.18 8.74 -1.08
CA ARG A 225 5.74 10.07 -0.75
C ARG A 225 5.20 11.17 -1.66
N LYS A 226 4.83 10.85 -2.90
CA LYS A 226 4.14 11.79 -3.80
C LYS A 226 2.67 11.98 -3.40
N GLY A 227 2.05 10.96 -2.83
CA GLY A 227 0.67 10.91 -2.37
C GLY A 227 -0.22 10.03 -3.22
N GLY A 228 -1.10 9.28 -2.57
CA GLY A 228 -2.12 8.46 -3.20
C GLY A 228 -3.52 9.03 -3.04
N ARG A 229 -4.48 8.44 -3.75
CA ARG A 229 -5.89 8.76 -3.65
C ARG A 229 -6.64 7.64 -2.91
N PRO A 230 -7.09 7.89 -1.66
CA PRO A 230 -7.93 6.93 -0.95
C PRO A 230 -9.25 6.69 -1.70
N GLU A 231 -9.63 5.43 -1.84
CA GLU A 231 -10.91 5.00 -2.41
C GLU A 231 -11.50 3.89 -1.57
N GLY A 232 -12.82 3.84 -1.46
CA GLY A 232 -13.46 2.72 -0.80
C GLY A 232 -14.74 3.06 -0.07
N ARG A 233 -15.16 2.12 0.76
CA ARG A 233 -16.34 2.21 1.62
C ARG A 233 -16.04 1.66 3.01
N TYR A 234 -16.87 1.99 3.95
CA TYR A 234 -16.84 1.37 5.27
C TYR A 234 -17.28 -0.10 5.22
N LEU A 235 -16.78 -0.89 6.15
CA LEU A 235 -17.26 -2.25 6.37
C LEU A 235 -18.77 -2.23 6.64
N THR A 236 -19.48 -3.19 6.05
CA THR A 236 -20.86 -3.46 6.42
C THR A 236 -20.92 -4.11 7.81
N PHE A 237 -22.06 -4.05 8.46
CA PHE A 237 -22.26 -4.73 9.74
C PHE A 237 -21.93 -6.24 9.70
N ARG A 238 -22.26 -6.91 8.58
CA ARG A 238 -21.94 -8.35 8.39
C ARG A 238 -20.43 -8.60 8.26
N GLU A 239 -19.69 -7.72 7.57
CA GLU A 239 -18.23 -7.81 7.44
C GLU A 239 -17.55 -7.55 8.78
N GLY A 240 -18.03 -6.57 9.56
CA GLY A 240 -17.56 -6.29 10.91
C GLY A 240 -17.82 -7.44 11.89
N LEU A 241 -19.00 -8.07 11.82
CA LEU A 241 -19.32 -9.26 12.63
C LEU A 241 -18.41 -10.45 12.34
N LYS A 242 -18.01 -10.67 11.08
CA LYS A 242 -17.09 -11.76 10.74
C LYS A 242 -15.75 -11.63 11.46
N LYS A 243 -15.26 -10.42 11.69
CA LYS A 243 -14.06 -10.19 12.49
C LYS A 243 -14.22 -10.77 13.92
N HIS A 244 -15.36 -10.59 14.57
CA HIS A 244 -15.61 -11.08 15.92
C HIS A 244 -15.89 -12.59 15.97
N PHE A 245 -16.66 -13.11 15.01
CA PHE A 245 -16.97 -14.55 14.94
C PHE A 245 -15.80 -15.38 14.40
N GLY A 246 -14.99 -14.87 13.46
CA GLY A 246 -13.77 -15.53 12.99
C GLY A 246 -12.81 -15.84 14.14
N ASN A 247 -12.68 -14.94 15.09
CA ASN A 247 -11.88 -15.14 16.29
C ASN A 247 -12.42 -16.26 17.20
N TRP A 248 -13.74 -16.44 17.27
CA TRP A 248 -14.32 -17.51 18.07
C TRP A 248 -14.11 -18.88 17.42
N PHE A 249 -14.31 -19.03 16.11
CA PHE A 249 -14.02 -20.27 15.38
C PHE A 249 -12.53 -20.62 15.35
N ARG A 250 -11.63 -19.64 15.48
CA ARG A 250 -10.19 -19.84 15.55
C ARG A 250 -9.74 -20.63 16.80
N ILE A 251 -10.49 -20.55 17.90
CA ILE A 251 -10.23 -21.34 19.11
C ILE A 251 -10.44 -22.83 18.83
N PHE A 252 -11.29 -23.18 17.87
CA PHE A 252 -11.65 -24.56 17.50
C PHE A 252 -10.94 -25.08 16.24
N ASN A 253 -10.52 -24.21 15.32
CA ASN A 253 -9.74 -24.60 14.16
C ASN A 253 -8.24 -24.39 14.44
N ARG A 254 -7.52 -25.50 14.55
CA ARG A 254 -6.04 -25.48 14.64
C ARG A 254 -5.49 -24.63 13.51
N ARG A 255 -4.57 -23.70 13.83
CA ARG A 255 -3.75 -23.02 12.84
C ARG A 255 -3.16 -24.08 11.91
N PRO A 256 -3.22 -23.91 10.57
CA PRO A 256 -2.46 -24.76 9.68
C PRO A 256 -1.00 -24.73 10.16
N ASP A 257 -0.32 -25.87 10.08
CA ASP A 257 1.06 -26.01 10.56
C ASP A 257 1.89 -24.83 10.03
N ARG A 258 2.48 -24.05 10.94
CA ARG A 258 3.36 -22.91 10.64
C ARG A 258 4.63 -23.33 9.90
N ASN A 259 4.79 -24.63 9.69
CA ASN A 259 5.96 -25.22 9.04
C ASN A 259 5.50 -26.27 8.02
N PRO A 260 5.23 -25.91 6.76
CA PRO A 260 5.14 -26.91 5.70
C PRO A 260 6.54 -27.50 5.53
N LYS A 261 6.63 -28.82 5.75
CA LYS A 261 7.84 -29.60 5.47
C LYS A 261 8.22 -29.50 4.00
#